data_40bd05596eebd341397fe5aa5724e2d5
#
_entry.id   40bd05596eebd341397fe5aa5724e2d5
#
_cell.length_a   1.000
_cell.length_b   1.000
_cell.length_c   1.000
_cell.angle_alpha   90.00
_cell.angle_beta   90.00
_cell.angle_gamma   90.00
#
_symmetry.space_group_name_H-M   'P 1'
#
loop_
_entity.id
_entity.type
_entity.pdbx_description
1 polymer ?
#
loop_
_entity_poly.entity_id
_entity_poly.type
_entity_poly.pdbx_seq_one_letter_code
_entity_poly.pdbx_strand_id
1 'polypeptide(L)'
;MEDCFLISAAVYSPSEKDAIAESDPTEPLSPYGATKLLSEQLINKVGVAENFTSISLRYFNVVGSANIDFGDNSRDNLVPKVFAAIKAGKRPEIYGDDYPTKDGTCIRDYIHVQDLAEAHLVALKQLEKGKVDEIYNVGSGTGYSVKEMMEQMSKSMGVDLNPVTVPRRAGDSPKLIASIKKIEKDLGWRPKATLKEMIDSAWAAEKGAK
;
A
#
# COMPACT_ATOMS: atom_id res chain seq x y z
N MET A 1 16.50 22.20 6.64
CA MET A 1 15.50 21.69 5.68
C MET A 1 14.93 20.42 6.29
N GLU A 2 13.64 20.26 6.27
CA GLU A 2 12.92 19.16 6.91
C GLU A 2 11.99 18.56 5.86
N ASP A 3 12.18 17.29 5.50
CA ASP A 3 11.44 16.68 4.41
C ASP A 3 10.89 15.29 4.77
N CYS A 4 9.65 15.02 4.36
CA CYS A 4 9.03 13.72 4.45
C CYS A 4 8.94 13.09 3.05
N PHE A 5 9.46 11.86 2.91
CA PHE A 5 9.59 11.19 1.63
C PHE A 5 8.67 9.99 1.49
N LEU A 6 8.03 9.89 0.34
CA LEU A 6 7.25 8.74 -0.09
C LEU A 6 8.15 7.65 -0.65
N ILE A 7 8.33 6.60 0.12
CA ILE A 7 9.00 5.37 -0.29
C ILE A 7 7.92 4.30 -0.53
N SER A 8 8.26 3.07 -0.76
CA SER A 8 7.31 2.00 -1.05
C SER A 8 7.71 0.72 -0.31
N ALA A 9 6.73 -0.08 0.10
CA ALA A 9 6.95 -1.43 0.59
C ALA A 9 7.59 -2.37 -0.45
N ALA A 10 7.62 -1.98 -1.73
CA ALA A 10 8.32 -2.71 -2.79
C ALA A 10 9.84 -2.77 -2.61
N VAL A 11 10.41 -2.07 -1.61
CA VAL A 11 11.82 -2.16 -1.23
C VAL A 11 12.17 -3.45 -0.49
N TYR A 12 11.18 -4.11 0.11
CA TYR A 12 11.42 -5.31 0.92
C TYR A 12 11.70 -6.55 0.09
N SER A 13 12.55 -7.42 0.65
CA SER A 13 12.71 -8.80 0.19
C SER A 13 11.43 -9.60 0.39
N PRO A 14 11.17 -10.64 -0.41
CA PRO A 14 10.16 -11.64 -0.08
C PRO A 14 10.36 -12.19 1.34
N SER A 15 9.28 -12.35 2.07
CA SER A 15 9.34 -12.82 3.47
C SER A 15 8.18 -13.77 3.77
N GLU A 16 8.43 -14.76 4.63
CA GLU A 16 7.42 -15.66 5.19
C GLU A 16 6.84 -15.13 6.51
N LYS A 17 7.33 -14.00 7.01
CA LYS A 17 6.86 -13.39 8.26
C LYS A 17 5.39 -12.96 8.16
N ASP A 18 4.72 -12.96 9.30
CA ASP A 18 3.33 -12.49 9.39
C ASP A 18 3.20 -11.00 9.10
N ALA A 19 4.18 -10.21 9.49
CA ALA A 19 4.28 -8.79 9.18
C ALA A 19 5.74 -8.37 9.04
N ILE A 20 6.00 -7.44 8.12
CA ILE A 20 7.34 -6.92 7.80
C ILE A 20 7.60 -5.66 8.62
N ALA A 21 8.71 -5.65 9.36
CA ALA A 21 9.20 -4.50 10.11
C ALA A 21 10.22 -3.69 9.30
N GLU A 22 10.47 -2.45 9.70
CA GLU A 22 11.42 -1.54 9.05
C GLU A 22 12.86 -2.06 9.05
N SER A 23 13.19 -2.93 10.01
CA SER A 23 14.49 -3.60 10.12
C SER A 23 14.65 -4.84 9.24
N ASP A 24 13.60 -5.25 8.53
CA ASP A 24 13.67 -6.43 7.66
C ASP A 24 14.47 -6.16 6.38
N PRO A 25 15.06 -7.20 5.76
CA PRO A 25 15.90 -7.05 4.59
C PRO A 25 15.20 -6.32 3.44
N THR A 26 15.98 -5.48 2.74
CA THR A 26 15.53 -4.71 1.57
C THR A 26 16.30 -5.16 0.34
N GLU A 27 15.76 -6.16 -0.36
CA GLU A 27 16.28 -6.68 -1.64
C GLU A 27 15.14 -6.71 -2.66
N PRO A 28 14.84 -5.57 -3.30
CA PRO A 28 13.67 -5.44 -4.17
C PRO A 28 13.79 -6.31 -5.41
N LEU A 29 12.71 -7.03 -5.75
CA LEU A 29 12.64 -7.89 -6.94
C LEU A 29 12.29 -7.14 -8.23
N SER A 30 11.93 -5.86 -8.15
CA SER A 30 11.53 -5.07 -9.30
C SER A 30 12.41 -3.84 -9.50
N PRO A 31 12.58 -3.35 -10.76
CA PRO A 31 13.24 -2.07 -11.01
C PRO A 31 12.62 -0.91 -10.24
N TYR A 32 11.29 -0.88 -10.10
CA TYR A 32 10.58 0.12 -9.29
C TYR A 32 11.02 0.08 -7.82
N GLY A 33 11.00 -1.10 -7.20
CA GLY A 33 11.47 -1.26 -5.82
C GLY A 33 12.94 -0.84 -5.66
N ALA A 34 13.79 -1.21 -6.62
CA ALA A 34 15.20 -0.81 -6.61
C ALA A 34 15.37 0.72 -6.67
N THR A 35 14.61 1.42 -7.54
CA THR A 35 14.68 2.89 -7.59
C THR A 35 14.22 3.52 -6.28
N LYS A 36 13.18 2.98 -5.63
CA LYS A 36 12.70 3.48 -4.34
C LYS A 36 13.72 3.27 -3.22
N LEU A 37 14.37 2.12 -3.17
CA LEU A 37 15.44 1.84 -2.20
C LEU A 37 16.65 2.76 -2.41
N LEU A 38 17.08 2.96 -3.65
CA LEU A 38 18.15 3.89 -3.97
C LEU A 38 17.80 5.33 -3.57
N SER A 39 16.55 5.75 -3.80
CA SER A 39 16.08 7.08 -3.37
C SER A 39 16.15 7.22 -1.85
N GLU A 40 15.69 6.23 -1.08
CA GLU A 40 15.75 6.23 0.38
C GLU A 40 17.21 6.33 0.88
N GLN A 41 18.11 5.53 0.30
CA GLN A 41 19.53 5.55 0.63
C GLN A 41 20.19 6.89 0.29
N LEU A 42 19.84 7.47 -0.87
CA LEU A 42 20.37 8.77 -1.29
C LEU A 42 19.92 9.88 -0.34
N ILE A 43 18.62 9.92 0.00
CA ILE A 43 18.05 10.88 0.94
C ILE A 43 18.80 10.85 2.27
N ASN A 44 18.99 9.65 2.82
CA ASN A 44 19.73 9.47 4.07
C ASN A 44 21.18 9.97 3.96
N LYS A 45 21.89 9.64 2.88
CA LYS A 45 23.28 10.08 2.67
C LYS A 45 23.42 11.57 2.50
N VAL A 46 22.50 12.19 1.74
CA VAL A 46 22.49 13.65 1.56
C VAL A 46 22.09 14.35 2.87
N GLY A 47 21.12 13.78 3.62
CA GLY A 47 20.75 14.31 4.95
C GLY A 47 21.91 14.38 5.90
N VAL A 48 22.73 13.31 5.96
CA VAL A 48 23.97 13.30 6.76
C VAL A 48 24.98 14.34 6.28
N ALA A 49 25.19 14.47 4.96
CA ALA A 49 26.17 15.38 4.38
C ALA A 49 25.77 16.87 4.56
N GLU A 50 24.51 17.19 4.35
CA GLU A 50 23.96 18.55 4.36
C GLU A 50 23.30 18.91 5.69
N ASN A 51 23.35 18.01 6.67
CA ASN A 51 22.79 18.20 8.02
C ASN A 51 21.30 18.60 8.02
N PHE A 52 20.49 17.93 7.18
CA PHE A 52 19.04 18.01 7.25
C PHE A 52 18.43 16.69 7.79
N THR A 53 17.21 16.78 8.26
CA THR A 53 16.48 15.66 8.82
C THR A 53 15.39 15.18 7.89
N SER A 54 15.15 13.87 7.85
CA SER A 54 14.16 13.28 6.97
C SER A 54 13.36 12.16 7.65
N ILE A 55 12.13 11.96 7.19
CA ILE A 55 11.34 10.77 7.50
C ILE A 55 10.95 10.10 6.18
N SER A 56 11.29 8.82 6.06
CA SER A 56 10.88 7.98 4.92
C SER A 56 9.67 7.14 5.30
N LEU A 57 8.56 7.29 4.57
CA LEU A 57 7.34 6.51 4.76
C LEU A 57 7.27 5.40 3.70
N ARG A 58 7.50 4.14 4.11
CA ARG A 58 7.32 2.95 3.26
C ARG A 58 5.86 2.54 3.26
N TYR A 59 5.07 3.12 2.36
CA TYR A 59 3.64 2.80 2.26
C TYR A 59 3.39 1.50 1.51
N PHE A 60 2.33 0.80 1.92
CA PHE A 60 1.82 -0.41 1.31
C PHE A 60 0.79 -0.08 0.22
N ASN A 61 -0.16 -0.96 -0.09
CA ASN A 61 -1.05 -0.70 -1.22
C ASN A 61 -2.10 0.37 -0.85
N VAL A 62 -2.01 1.51 -1.50
CA VAL A 62 -2.95 2.62 -1.26
C VAL A 62 -4.24 2.35 -2.02
N VAL A 63 -5.38 2.58 -1.35
CA VAL A 63 -6.72 2.43 -1.92
C VAL A 63 -7.68 3.46 -1.32
N GLY A 64 -8.81 3.65 -1.95
CA GLY A 64 -9.82 4.61 -1.49
C GLY A 64 -9.64 6.00 -2.08
N SER A 65 -10.59 6.85 -1.76
CA SER A 65 -10.57 8.26 -2.14
C SER A 65 -11.04 9.14 -0.98
N ALA A 66 -10.39 10.28 -0.83
CA ALA A 66 -10.78 11.29 0.14
C ALA A 66 -11.96 12.16 -0.35
N ASN A 67 -12.16 12.23 -1.67
CA ASN A 67 -13.20 13.01 -2.30
C ASN A 67 -13.66 12.30 -3.59
N ILE A 68 -14.92 12.45 -3.95
CA ILE A 68 -15.51 11.86 -5.15
C ILE A 68 -14.80 12.29 -6.45
N ASP A 69 -14.14 13.43 -6.43
CA ASP A 69 -13.41 13.98 -7.59
C ASP A 69 -11.99 13.42 -7.75
N PHE A 70 -11.49 12.66 -6.77
CA PHE A 70 -10.10 12.17 -6.73
C PHE A 70 -10.04 10.64 -6.81
N GLY A 71 -10.42 10.07 -7.95
CA GLY A 71 -10.28 8.65 -8.22
C GLY A 71 -8.84 8.23 -8.50
N ASP A 72 -8.51 6.95 -8.25
CA ASP A 72 -7.23 6.37 -8.65
C ASP A 72 -7.27 6.00 -10.14
N ASN A 73 -6.50 6.72 -10.95
CA ASN A 73 -6.36 6.51 -12.39
C ASN A 73 -5.21 5.55 -12.76
N SER A 74 -4.60 4.88 -11.79
CA SER A 74 -3.50 3.95 -12.05
C SER A 74 -4.02 2.75 -12.86
N ARG A 75 -3.16 2.27 -13.77
CA ARG A 75 -3.47 1.08 -14.58
C ARG A 75 -2.94 -0.22 -13.97
N ASP A 76 -2.22 -0.12 -12.87
CA ASP A 76 -1.48 -1.25 -12.29
C ASP A 76 -2.00 -1.72 -10.95
N ASN A 77 -2.72 -0.88 -10.20
CA ASN A 77 -3.33 -1.23 -8.93
C ASN A 77 -4.55 -2.15 -9.10
N LEU A 78 -4.77 -3.04 -8.12
CA LEU A 78 -5.85 -4.04 -8.16
C LEU A 78 -7.22 -3.39 -8.33
N VAL A 79 -7.57 -2.40 -7.51
CA VAL A 79 -8.91 -1.82 -7.46
C VAL A 79 -9.28 -1.12 -8.77
N PRO A 80 -8.47 -0.19 -9.33
CA PRO A 80 -8.74 0.40 -10.63
C PRO A 80 -8.81 -0.62 -11.77
N LYS A 81 -7.97 -1.67 -11.75
CA LYS A 81 -8.04 -2.76 -12.75
C LYS A 81 -9.37 -3.48 -12.74
N VAL A 82 -9.88 -3.79 -11.55
CA VAL A 82 -11.18 -4.44 -11.41
C VAL A 82 -12.29 -3.53 -11.93
N PHE A 83 -12.28 -2.25 -11.57
CA PHE A 83 -13.26 -1.28 -12.08
C PHE A 83 -13.22 -1.17 -13.60
N ALA A 84 -12.02 -1.07 -14.18
CA ALA A 84 -11.84 -1.02 -15.64
C ALA A 84 -12.34 -2.29 -16.34
N ALA A 85 -12.08 -3.48 -15.76
CA ALA A 85 -12.56 -4.74 -16.31
C ALA A 85 -14.09 -4.78 -16.35
N ILE A 86 -14.76 -4.41 -15.26
CA ILE A 86 -16.22 -4.38 -15.17
C ILE A 86 -16.83 -3.36 -16.14
N LYS A 87 -16.28 -2.13 -16.23
CA LYS A 87 -16.71 -1.13 -17.21
C LYS A 87 -16.59 -1.64 -18.66
N ALA A 88 -15.57 -2.46 -18.92
CA ALA A 88 -15.35 -3.08 -20.24
C ALA A 88 -16.20 -4.35 -20.47
N GLY A 89 -17.09 -4.74 -19.56
CA GLY A 89 -17.87 -5.98 -19.64
C GLY A 89 -17.01 -7.25 -19.52
N LYS A 90 -15.82 -7.15 -18.92
CA LYS A 90 -14.87 -8.25 -18.74
C LYS A 90 -14.87 -8.74 -17.28
N ARG A 91 -14.49 -10.00 -17.12
CA ARG A 91 -14.25 -10.57 -15.79
C ARG A 91 -12.88 -10.14 -15.28
N PRO A 92 -12.74 -9.70 -14.02
CA PRO A 92 -11.43 -9.39 -13.45
C PRO A 92 -10.59 -10.66 -13.26
N GLU A 93 -9.27 -10.49 -13.19
CA GLU A 93 -8.31 -11.59 -13.10
C GLU A 93 -7.72 -11.70 -11.70
N ILE A 94 -7.57 -12.95 -11.23
CA ILE A 94 -6.80 -13.31 -10.04
C ILE A 94 -5.54 -14.03 -10.52
N TYR A 95 -4.36 -13.50 -10.17
CA TYR A 95 -3.06 -14.02 -10.59
C TYR A 95 -2.55 -15.07 -9.62
N GLY A 96 -2.87 -16.35 -9.92
CA GLY A 96 -2.54 -17.51 -9.09
C GLY A 96 -3.55 -17.74 -7.96
N ASP A 97 -3.84 -19.02 -7.70
CA ASP A 97 -4.71 -19.50 -6.62
C ASP A 97 -4.09 -20.68 -5.85
N ASP A 98 -2.79 -20.85 -6.00
CA ASP A 98 -2.00 -21.93 -5.44
C ASP A 98 -0.87 -21.43 -4.50
N TYR A 99 -0.95 -20.17 -4.03
CA TYR A 99 -0.04 -19.63 -3.01
C TYR A 99 -0.26 -20.31 -1.64
N PRO A 100 0.78 -20.44 -0.80
CA PRO A 100 0.66 -20.99 0.56
C PRO A 100 -0.05 -20.00 1.51
N THR A 101 -1.28 -19.66 1.19
CA THR A 101 -2.16 -18.75 1.92
C THR A 101 -3.50 -19.40 2.19
N LYS A 102 -4.33 -18.81 3.05
CA LYS A 102 -5.62 -19.37 3.48
C LYS A 102 -6.55 -19.77 2.31
N ASP A 103 -6.56 -19.01 1.23
CA ASP A 103 -7.44 -19.18 0.09
C ASP A 103 -6.71 -19.39 -1.25
N GLY A 104 -5.39 -19.52 -1.19
CA GLY A 104 -4.53 -19.75 -2.35
C GLY A 104 -4.13 -18.47 -3.08
N THR A 105 -4.66 -17.30 -2.72
CA THR A 105 -4.32 -16.03 -3.38
C THR A 105 -3.36 -15.18 -2.55
N CYS A 106 -2.63 -14.25 -3.20
CA CYS A 106 -1.71 -13.35 -2.51
C CYS A 106 -2.42 -12.53 -1.45
N ILE A 107 -1.72 -12.28 -0.33
CA ILE A 107 -2.18 -11.40 0.75
C ILE A 107 -1.38 -10.09 0.68
N ARG A 108 -2.08 -8.96 0.73
CA ARG A 108 -1.49 -7.63 0.73
C ARG A 108 -2.11 -6.77 1.82
N ASP A 109 -1.32 -5.83 2.33
CA ASP A 109 -1.80 -4.78 3.21
C ASP A 109 -2.31 -3.62 2.35
N TYR A 110 -3.52 -3.15 2.66
CA TYR A 110 -4.14 -2.01 2.00
C TYR A 110 -4.38 -0.89 3.01
N ILE A 111 -4.08 0.33 2.61
CA ILE A 111 -4.25 1.53 3.43
C ILE A 111 -5.12 2.55 2.70
N HIS A 112 -6.02 3.20 3.42
CA HIS A 112 -6.81 4.28 2.86
C HIS A 112 -5.94 5.50 2.59
N VAL A 113 -6.17 6.17 1.45
CA VAL A 113 -5.39 7.36 1.05
C VAL A 113 -5.43 8.47 2.11
N GLN A 114 -6.54 8.64 2.83
CA GLN A 114 -6.65 9.62 3.94
C GLN A 114 -5.77 9.22 5.13
N ASP A 115 -5.75 7.95 5.52
CA ASP A 115 -4.88 7.47 6.59
C ASP A 115 -3.41 7.69 6.22
N LEU A 116 -3.04 7.45 4.97
CA LEU A 116 -1.70 7.75 4.47
C LEU A 116 -1.40 9.26 4.55
N ALA A 117 -2.33 10.12 4.14
CA ALA A 117 -2.16 11.57 4.27
C ALA A 117 -2.02 12.03 5.74
N GLU A 118 -2.79 11.44 6.66
CA GLU A 118 -2.63 11.71 8.09
C GLU A 118 -1.27 11.26 8.62
N ALA A 119 -0.74 10.12 8.16
CA ALA A 119 0.60 9.67 8.50
C ALA A 119 1.68 10.70 8.10
N HIS A 120 1.55 11.34 6.91
CA HIS A 120 2.44 12.42 6.49
C HIS A 120 2.36 13.63 7.42
N LEU A 121 1.15 14.06 7.78
CA LEU A 121 0.97 15.19 8.69
C LEU A 121 1.59 14.94 10.06
N VAL A 122 1.48 13.71 10.57
CA VAL A 122 2.09 13.35 11.86
C VAL A 122 3.61 13.27 11.74
N ALA A 123 4.14 12.74 10.64
CA ALA A 123 5.58 12.71 10.37
C ALA A 123 6.17 14.12 10.26
N LEU A 124 5.53 15.04 9.53
CA LEU A 124 5.95 16.44 9.42
C LEU A 124 5.98 17.12 10.79
N LYS A 125 4.92 16.96 11.60
CA LYS A 125 4.90 17.49 12.98
C LYS A 125 6.00 16.92 13.87
N GLN A 126 6.47 15.72 13.60
CA GLN A 126 7.59 15.13 14.33
C GLN A 126 8.92 15.75 13.90
N LEU A 127 9.12 16.02 12.61
CA LEU A 127 10.30 16.73 12.10
C LEU A 127 10.43 18.12 12.74
N GLU A 128 9.34 18.87 12.88
CA GLU A 128 9.32 20.19 13.54
C GLU A 128 9.81 20.18 15.00
N LYS A 129 9.80 19.02 15.68
CA LYS A 129 10.24 18.88 17.08
C LYS A 129 11.74 18.63 17.25
N GLY A 130 12.47 18.40 16.17
CA GLY A 130 13.90 18.18 16.21
C GLY A 130 14.39 17.12 15.22
N LYS A 131 15.68 16.87 15.22
CA LYS A 131 16.34 15.95 14.30
C LYS A 131 15.79 14.53 14.45
N VAL A 132 15.17 14.03 13.36
CA VAL A 132 14.71 12.66 13.24
C VAL A 132 15.08 12.16 11.84
N ASP A 133 15.96 11.15 11.76
CA ASP A 133 16.20 10.37 10.55
C ASP A 133 15.61 9.00 10.75
N GLU A 134 14.36 8.83 10.30
CA GLU A 134 13.59 7.65 10.60
C GLU A 134 12.89 7.09 9.38
N ILE A 135 12.66 5.78 9.43
CA ILE A 135 11.88 5.06 8.44
C ILE A 135 10.67 4.47 9.15
N TYR A 136 9.48 4.62 8.58
CA TYR A 136 8.25 4.03 9.09
C TYR A 136 7.48 3.29 8.01
N ASN A 137 7.00 2.11 8.36
CA ASN A 137 5.99 1.42 7.57
C ASN A 137 4.62 2.08 7.75
N VAL A 138 3.93 2.30 6.64
CA VAL A 138 2.59 2.89 6.61
C VAL A 138 1.63 1.95 5.88
N GLY A 139 0.91 1.16 6.64
CA GLY A 139 -0.09 0.18 6.21
C GLY A 139 -1.23 0.12 7.20
N SER A 140 -2.18 -0.76 6.98
CA SER A 140 -3.25 -1.04 7.95
C SER A 140 -2.79 -2.00 9.07
N GLY A 141 -1.68 -2.71 8.85
CA GLY A 141 -1.27 -3.82 9.72
C GLY A 141 -2.14 -5.06 9.58
N THR A 142 -3.08 -5.04 8.62
CA THR A 142 -4.00 -6.13 8.32
C THR A 142 -3.84 -6.58 6.88
N GLY A 143 -3.67 -7.88 6.67
CA GLY A 143 -3.58 -8.44 5.34
C GLY A 143 -4.94 -8.89 4.80
N TYR A 144 -5.20 -8.54 3.55
CA TYR A 144 -6.36 -9.04 2.81
C TYR A 144 -5.91 -9.82 1.59
N SER A 145 -6.51 -10.98 1.36
CA SER A 145 -6.26 -11.77 0.16
C SER A 145 -6.91 -11.13 -1.07
N VAL A 146 -6.44 -11.49 -2.25
CA VAL A 146 -7.07 -11.00 -3.49
C VAL A 146 -8.53 -11.44 -3.59
N LYS A 147 -8.88 -12.65 -3.13
CA LYS A 147 -10.28 -13.10 -3.06
C LYS A 147 -11.11 -12.27 -2.11
N GLU A 148 -10.62 -11.98 -0.89
CA GLU A 148 -11.32 -11.11 0.06
C GLU A 148 -11.55 -9.70 -0.52
N MET A 149 -10.56 -9.16 -1.24
CA MET A 149 -10.72 -7.89 -1.98
C MET A 149 -11.82 -7.98 -3.02
N MET A 150 -11.85 -9.02 -3.85
CA MET A 150 -12.89 -9.23 -4.87
C MET A 150 -14.28 -9.37 -4.25
N GLU A 151 -14.40 -10.11 -3.14
CA GLU A 151 -15.68 -10.25 -2.42
C GLU A 151 -16.18 -8.90 -1.87
N GLN A 152 -15.29 -8.11 -1.26
CA GLN A 152 -15.67 -6.79 -0.76
C GLN A 152 -16.06 -5.85 -1.91
N MET A 153 -15.33 -5.89 -3.03
CA MET A 153 -15.67 -5.10 -4.22
C MET A 153 -17.01 -5.52 -4.80
N SER A 154 -17.30 -6.82 -4.92
CA SER A 154 -18.62 -7.33 -5.32
C SER A 154 -19.73 -6.73 -4.46
N LYS A 155 -19.57 -6.75 -3.12
CA LYS A 155 -20.55 -6.20 -2.17
C LYS A 155 -20.74 -4.70 -2.35
N SER A 156 -19.66 -3.94 -2.45
CA SER A 156 -19.68 -2.48 -2.58
C SER A 156 -20.27 -2.00 -3.92
N MET A 157 -20.01 -2.76 -4.98
CA MET A 157 -20.51 -2.47 -6.33
C MET A 157 -21.95 -2.98 -6.55
N GLY A 158 -22.40 -3.95 -5.76
CA GLY A 158 -23.69 -4.62 -5.95
C GLY A 158 -23.72 -5.52 -7.19
N VAL A 159 -22.57 -6.07 -7.62
CA VAL A 159 -22.44 -6.94 -8.79
C VAL A 159 -21.61 -8.18 -8.47
N ASP A 160 -21.90 -9.29 -9.12
CA ASP A 160 -21.04 -10.47 -9.05
C ASP A 160 -19.86 -10.29 -10.00
N LEU A 161 -18.66 -10.17 -9.45
CA LEU A 161 -17.44 -10.01 -10.24
C LEU A 161 -17.04 -11.27 -10.98
N ASN A 162 -17.36 -12.45 -10.46
CA ASN A 162 -17.05 -13.78 -11.03
C ASN A 162 -15.63 -13.81 -11.65
N PRO A 163 -14.57 -13.58 -10.85
CA PRO A 163 -13.21 -13.45 -11.36
C PRO A 163 -12.70 -14.72 -12.02
N VAL A 164 -11.73 -14.60 -12.91
CA VAL A 164 -11.01 -15.73 -13.53
C VAL A 164 -9.62 -15.85 -12.94
N THR A 165 -9.20 -17.09 -12.64
CA THR A 165 -7.81 -17.37 -12.25
C THR A 165 -6.93 -17.46 -13.50
N VAL A 166 -5.80 -16.75 -13.46
CA VAL A 166 -4.75 -16.78 -14.48
C VAL A 166 -3.41 -17.15 -13.82
N PRO A 167 -2.37 -17.52 -14.56
CA PRO A 167 -1.07 -17.88 -13.99
C PRO A 167 -0.50 -16.79 -13.09
N ARG A 168 0.31 -17.20 -12.08
CA ARG A 168 1.01 -16.27 -11.19
C ARG A 168 1.84 -15.25 -11.97
N ARG A 169 1.97 -14.05 -11.43
CA ARG A 169 2.98 -13.08 -11.89
C ARG A 169 4.35 -13.48 -11.34
N ALA A 170 5.38 -13.32 -12.15
CA ALA A 170 6.76 -13.49 -11.69
C ALA A 170 7.10 -12.45 -10.61
N GLY A 171 7.70 -12.89 -9.52
CA GLY A 171 8.12 -12.01 -8.44
C GLY A 171 7.05 -11.66 -7.40
N ASP A 172 5.80 -12.14 -7.54
CA ASP A 172 4.79 -11.95 -6.50
C ASP A 172 5.08 -12.82 -5.28
N SER A 173 5.25 -12.18 -4.11
CA SER A 173 5.35 -12.89 -2.83
C SER A 173 3.96 -13.32 -2.35
N PRO A 174 3.85 -14.46 -1.63
CA PRO A 174 2.57 -14.90 -1.06
C PRO A 174 1.93 -13.87 -0.14
N LYS A 175 2.75 -13.13 0.63
CA LYS A 175 2.27 -12.25 1.69
C LYS A 175 3.17 -11.02 1.82
N LEU A 176 2.55 -9.85 1.98
CA LEU A 176 3.24 -8.60 2.25
C LEU A 176 2.34 -7.71 3.12
N ILE A 177 2.59 -7.69 4.44
CA ILE A 177 1.81 -6.97 5.45
C ILE A 177 2.75 -6.11 6.29
N ALA A 178 2.35 -4.88 6.60
CA ALA A 178 3.11 -3.96 7.43
C ALA A 178 3.09 -4.35 8.91
N SER A 179 4.24 -4.31 9.58
CA SER A 179 4.27 -4.07 11.01
C SER A 179 4.20 -2.55 11.24
N ILE A 180 3.10 -2.06 11.81
CA ILE A 180 2.92 -0.63 12.12
C ILE A 180 3.32 -0.28 13.57
N LYS A 181 3.94 -1.21 14.29
CA LYS A 181 4.28 -1.05 15.71
C LYS A 181 5.20 0.15 15.98
N LYS A 182 6.12 0.42 15.05
CA LYS A 182 7.09 1.51 15.19
C LYS A 182 6.41 2.86 15.07
N ILE A 183 5.67 3.09 14.00
CA ILE A 183 4.97 4.37 13.78
C ILE A 183 3.91 4.63 14.86
N GLU A 184 3.23 3.58 15.32
CA GLU A 184 2.27 3.68 16.42
C GLU A 184 2.96 4.11 17.72
N LYS A 185 4.07 3.45 18.09
CA LYS A 185 4.81 3.75 19.30
C LYS A 185 5.42 5.16 19.29
N ASP A 186 6.06 5.53 18.19
CA ASP A 186 6.88 6.74 18.12
C ASP A 186 6.08 7.99 17.78
N LEU A 187 5.04 7.85 16.92
CA LEU A 187 4.23 8.95 16.43
C LEU A 187 2.77 8.94 16.91
N GLY A 188 2.34 7.87 17.60
CA GLY A 188 0.95 7.70 18.04
C GLY A 188 -0.05 7.57 16.90
N TRP A 189 0.41 7.30 15.67
CA TRP A 189 -0.46 7.17 14.50
C TRP A 189 -0.96 5.74 14.32
N ARG A 190 -2.23 5.61 13.94
CA ARG A 190 -2.88 4.35 13.56
C ARG A 190 -3.81 4.55 12.37
N PRO A 191 -3.93 3.58 11.47
CA PRO A 191 -4.96 3.59 10.43
C PRO A 191 -6.35 3.49 11.06
N LYS A 192 -7.34 4.08 10.40
CA LYS A 192 -8.73 4.13 10.90
C LYS A 192 -9.72 3.45 9.97
N ALA A 193 -9.45 3.51 8.67
CA ALA A 193 -10.39 3.03 7.66
C ALA A 193 -10.45 1.50 7.61
N THR A 194 -11.65 0.98 7.54
CA THR A 194 -11.94 -0.43 7.28
C THR A 194 -11.81 -0.76 5.79
N LEU A 195 -11.68 -2.05 5.45
CA LEU A 195 -11.68 -2.49 4.04
C LEU A 195 -12.93 -2.02 3.30
N LYS A 196 -14.08 -2.07 3.96
CA LYS A 196 -15.36 -1.61 3.38
C LYS A 196 -15.28 -0.12 3.01
N GLU A 197 -14.84 0.73 3.93
CA GLU A 197 -14.71 2.18 3.68
C GLU A 197 -13.70 2.48 2.56
N MET A 198 -12.59 1.76 2.52
CA MET A 198 -11.60 1.88 1.45
C MET A 198 -12.23 1.60 0.07
N ILE A 199 -12.97 0.51 -0.06
CA ILE A 199 -13.57 0.12 -1.34
C ILE A 199 -14.78 1.00 -1.68
N ASP A 200 -15.62 1.34 -0.71
CA ASP A 200 -16.79 2.18 -0.94
C ASP A 200 -16.40 3.57 -1.43
N SER A 201 -15.38 4.19 -0.83
CA SER A 201 -14.87 5.50 -1.25
C SER A 201 -14.23 5.46 -2.65
N ALA A 202 -13.45 4.41 -2.94
CA ALA A 202 -12.89 4.19 -4.27
C ALA A 202 -13.99 4.05 -5.33
N TRP A 203 -15.02 3.25 -5.03
CA TRP A 203 -16.16 3.06 -5.95
C TRP A 203 -17.00 4.32 -6.15
N ALA A 204 -17.20 5.10 -5.09
CA ALA A 204 -17.90 6.38 -5.19
C ALA A 204 -17.16 7.35 -6.12
N ALA A 205 -15.83 7.48 -6.00
CA ALA A 205 -15.00 8.30 -6.87
C ALA A 205 -15.02 7.80 -8.32
N GLU A 206 -14.94 6.48 -8.53
CA GLU A 206 -14.99 5.88 -9.86
C GLU A 206 -16.32 6.15 -10.59
N LYS A 207 -17.44 6.20 -9.88
CA LYS A 207 -18.75 6.58 -10.43
C LYS A 207 -18.87 8.09 -10.67
N GLY A 208 -18.21 8.92 -9.88
CA GLY A 208 -18.21 10.37 -10.04
C GLY A 208 -17.29 10.87 -11.16
N ALA A 209 -16.31 10.08 -11.56
CA ALA A 209 -15.42 10.41 -12.66
C ALA A 209 -16.24 10.44 -13.98
N LYS A 210 -16.37 11.64 -14.54
CA LYS A 210 -17.07 11.90 -15.83
C LYS A 210 -16.11 11.76 -16.99
#